data_0121ff511a3aa3c8090b37cef3c42970
#
_entry.id   0121ff511a3aa3c8090b37cef3c42970
#
_cell.length_a   1.000
_cell.length_b   1.000
_cell.length_c   1.000
_cell.angle_alpha   90.00
_cell.angle_beta   90.00
_cell.angle_gamma   90.00
#
_symmetry.space_group_name_H-M   'P 1'
#
loop_
_entity.id
_entity.type
_entity.pdbx_description
1 polymer ?
#
loop_
_entity_poly.entity_id
_entity_poly.type
_entity_poly.pdbx_seq_one_letter_code
_entity_poly.pdbx_strand_id
1 'polypeptide(L)'
;MGGTSGAVSMPSRAMLMTGKYLYNLEKQGATIPNSHTMIGETLQKAGYNTFHTGKWHSSYEALNRCFKEGKAIFFGGMWDHWNVPLYDYHADMNYGKRRPVIHNQAKSNKVEYEIGEYMYSGKHSVDIFTHEAVEYIQQQKDKNQPFFLSVAYMSPHDPRSMPDEYMQLYDQSQIQLPPNFMEKHPFDNGELEIRDEILAAIPRRPDEIKKHIREYYAMISHVDKRVGNIIQTLKDNGLYENTIIIFAGDNGLAVGQHGLMGKQNVYEHSVGVPLMIKAAAQHTGKKTADLCYLIDVFPTLCDMLQLPVPQSVDGISLLSSLDGKEPVRDYLYYSYMDNQRGISDGTWKLIEYHVNGKRTTQLFNLKNDPWERNDLSGQKKYEKTIQRLREKMAEEQKRTNDTSVFWNNFSY
;
A
#
# COMPACT_ATOMS: atom_id res chain seq x y z
N MET A 1 10.51 8.51 -1.21
CA MET A 1 9.35 7.74 -0.73
C MET A 1 8.38 7.60 -1.90
N GLY A 2 7.85 6.39 -2.12
CA GLY A 2 6.76 6.19 -3.06
C GLY A 2 5.48 6.83 -2.55
N GLY A 3 4.71 7.44 -3.44
CA GLY A 3 3.38 7.95 -3.14
C GLY A 3 2.29 7.01 -3.64
N THR A 4 1.16 6.97 -2.99
CA THR A 4 -0.05 6.35 -3.51
C THR A 4 -1.12 7.41 -3.69
N SER A 5 -1.66 7.54 -4.90
CA SER A 5 -2.73 8.50 -5.14
C SER A 5 -4.07 8.05 -4.58
N GLY A 6 -4.23 6.76 -4.28
CA GLY A 6 -5.38 6.22 -3.57
C GLY A 6 -4.96 5.76 -2.17
N ALA A 7 -5.40 6.45 -1.14
CA ALA A 7 -4.94 6.27 0.24
C ALA A 7 -5.32 4.91 0.89
N VAL A 8 -5.89 3.96 0.17
CA VAL A 8 -6.34 2.66 0.69
C VAL A 8 -5.87 1.47 -0.15
N SER A 9 -5.83 0.31 0.48
CA SER A 9 -5.15 -0.90 0.01
C SER A 9 -5.63 -1.41 -1.36
N MET A 10 -6.94 -1.55 -1.58
CA MET A 10 -7.47 -2.16 -2.81
C MET A 10 -7.07 -1.38 -4.07
N PRO A 11 -7.35 -0.06 -4.19
CA PRO A 11 -6.91 0.70 -5.35
C PRO A 11 -5.39 0.79 -5.46
N SER A 12 -4.67 0.95 -4.35
CA SER A 12 -3.22 1.05 -4.39
C SER A 12 -2.56 -0.22 -4.96
N ARG A 13 -3.06 -1.41 -4.59
CA ARG A 13 -2.57 -2.68 -5.13
C ARG A 13 -2.91 -2.84 -6.62
N ALA A 14 -4.11 -2.48 -7.03
CA ALA A 14 -4.49 -2.49 -8.44
C ALA A 14 -3.64 -1.49 -9.26
N MET A 15 -3.40 -0.29 -8.72
CA MET A 15 -2.51 0.72 -9.31
C MET A 15 -1.10 0.16 -9.50
N LEU A 16 -0.52 -0.46 -8.47
CA LEU A 16 0.81 -1.09 -8.55
C LEU A 16 0.87 -2.16 -9.65
N MET A 17 -0.13 -3.05 -9.71
CA MET A 17 -0.13 -4.17 -10.66
C MET A 17 -0.40 -3.74 -12.10
N THR A 18 -1.16 -2.68 -12.33
CA THR A 18 -1.56 -2.20 -13.68
C THR A 18 -0.74 -0.99 -14.17
N GLY A 19 -0.05 -0.30 -13.26
CA GLY A 19 0.62 0.98 -13.58
C GLY A 19 -0.34 2.12 -13.92
N LYS A 20 -1.63 2.02 -13.55
CA LYS A 20 -2.66 3.02 -13.90
C LYS A 20 -2.96 3.99 -12.77
N TYR A 21 -3.30 5.23 -13.12
CA TYR A 21 -3.88 6.17 -12.16
C TYR A 21 -5.22 5.67 -11.61
N LEU A 22 -5.55 6.10 -10.38
CA LEU A 22 -6.75 5.69 -9.66
C LEU A 22 -8.04 5.80 -10.49
N TYR A 23 -8.23 6.94 -11.17
CA TYR A 23 -9.45 7.22 -11.94
C TYR A 23 -9.49 6.54 -13.32
N ASN A 24 -8.40 5.88 -13.71
CA ASN A 24 -8.35 4.99 -14.86
C ASN A 24 -8.62 3.52 -14.49
N LEU A 25 -8.81 3.22 -13.18
CA LEU A 25 -9.20 1.90 -12.70
C LEU A 25 -10.71 1.72 -12.76
N GLU A 26 -11.15 0.49 -13.07
CA GLU A 26 -12.54 0.10 -12.93
C GLU A 26 -12.87 -0.23 -11.47
N LYS A 27 -13.98 0.30 -10.94
CA LYS A 27 -14.44 0.05 -9.55
C LYS A 27 -13.31 0.16 -8.52
N GLN A 28 -12.43 1.15 -8.67
CA GLN A 28 -11.27 1.37 -7.80
C GLN A 28 -10.34 0.15 -7.68
N GLY A 29 -10.30 -0.71 -8.69
CA GLY A 29 -9.43 -1.90 -8.71
C GLY A 29 -10.05 -3.17 -8.13
N ALA A 30 -11.34 -3.16 -7.77
CA ALA A 30 -12.04 -4.38 -7.38
C ALA A 30 -12.09 -5.38 -8.55
N THR A 31 -12.15 -4.87 -9.77
CA THR A 31 -12.00 -5.63 -11.02
C THR A 31 -10.94 -4.99 -11.89
N ILE A 32 -10.18 -5.80 -12.64
CA ILE A 32 -9.16 -5.33 -13.59
C ILE A 32 -9.54 -5.84 -14.99
N PRO A 33 -10.07 -4.98 -15.88
CA PRO A 33 -10.51 -5.40 -17.20
C PRO A 33 -9.34 -5.83 -18.09
N ASN A 34 -9.63 -6.60 -19.13
CA ASN A 34 -8.60 -7.13 -20.05
C ASN A 34 -7.82 -6.04 -20.80
N SER A 35 -8.38 -4.84 -20.90
CA SER A 35 -7.70 -3.67 -21.48
C SER A 35 -6.57 -3.12 -20.59
N HIS A 36 -6.52 -3.50 -19.33
CA HIS A 36 -5.48 -3.12 -18.37
C HIS A 36 -4.50 -4.28 -18.22
N THR A 37 -3.36 -4.20 -18.90
CA THR A 37 -2.28 -5.18 -18.75
C THR A 37 -1.64 -5.07 -17.38
N MET A 38 -1.38 -6.21 -16.74
CA MET A 38 -0.71 -6.27 -15.43
C MET A 38 0.75 -6.69 -15.56
N ILE A 39 1.54 -6.38 -14.53
CA ILE A 39 2.97 -6.77 -14.44
C ILE A 39 3.15 -8.25 -14.77
N GLY A 40 2.38 -9.15 -14.13
CA GLY A 40 2.51 -10.60 -14.35
C GLY A 40 2.23 -11.02 -15.79
N GLU A 41 1.25 -10.40 -16.47
CA GLU A 41 0.96 -10.71 -17.89
C GLU A 41 2.12 -10.31 -18.81
N THR A 42 2.76 -9.15 -18.54
CA THR A 42 3.94 -8.70 -19.30
C THR A 42 5.11 -9.66 -19.09
N LEU A 43 5.36 -10.07 -17.86
CA LEU A 43 6.44 -10.99 -17.52
C LEU A 43 6.18 -12.40 -18.06
N GLN A 44 4.94 -12.90 -18.06
CA GLN A 44 4.58 -14.17 -18.69
C GLN A 44 4.88 -14.18 -20.19
N LYS A 45 4.54 -13.09 -20.89
CA LYS A 45 4.88 -12.93 -22.32
C LYS A 45 6.39 -12.93 -22.58
N ALA A 46 7.18 -12.52 -21.60
CA ALA A 46 8.64 -12.56 -21.62
C ALA A 46 9.23 -13.89 -21.13
N GLY A 47 8.39 -14.90 -20.89
CA GLY A 47 8.83 -16.24 -20.51
C GLY A 47 9.02 -16.47 -19.00
N TYR A 48 8.63 -15.55 -18.16
CA TYR A 48 8.71 -15.70 -16.70
C TYR A 48 7.63 -16.65 -16.18
N ASN A 49 7.99 -17.51 -15.24
CA ASN A 49 7.02 -18.16 -14.37
C ASN A 49 6.55 -17.16 -13.30
N THR A 50 5.24 -17.13 -13.00
CA THR A 50 4.66 -16.11 -12.12
C THR A 50 3.91 -16.75 -10.98
N PHE A 51 4.31 -16.42 -9.74
CA PHE A 51 3.78 -17.00 -8.50
C PHE A 51 3.33 -15.92 -7.53
N HIS A 52 2.21 -16.15 -6.84
CA HIS A 52 1.68 -15.28 -5.82
C HIS A 52 1.42 -15.99 -4.50
N THR A 53 1.74 -15.33 -3.38
CA THR A 53 1.30 -15.72 -2.05
C THR A 53 0.87 -14.49 -1.23
N GLY A 54 -0.15 -14.65 -0.41
CA GLY A 54 -0.65 -13.60 0.46
C GLY A 54 -1.88 -12.85 -0.08
N LYS A 55 -2.04 -11.61 0.35
CA LYS A 55 -3.21 -10.78 0.06
C LYS A 55 -3.25 -10.31 -1.39
N TRP A 56 -4.32 -10.69 -2.11
CA TRP A 56 -4.58 -10.20 -3.47
C TRP A 56 -5.46 -8.94 -3.51
N HIS A 57 -6.62 -9.00 -2.91
CA HIS A 57 -7.57 -7.89 -2.76
C HIS A 57 -8.14 -7.33 -4.09
N SER A 58 -8.30 -8.17 -5.09
CA SER A 58 -8.98 -7.89 -6.35
C SER A 58 -9.71 -9.15 -6.85
N SER A 59 -10.26 -9.15 -8.05
CA SER A 59 -11.03 -10.28 -8.57
C SER A 59 -10.17 -11.54 -8.84
N TYR A 60 -10.83 -12.70 -8.91
CA TYR A 60 -10.23 -13.99 -9.22
C TYR A 60 -9.66 -14.02 -10.64
N GLU A 61 -10.39 -13.43 -11.58
CA GLU A 61 -9.98 -13.33 -12.99
C GLU A 61 -8.67 -12.54 -13.13
N ALA A 62 -8.53 -11.44 -12.39
CA ALA A 62 -7.32 -10.65 -12.37
C ALA A 62 -6.14 -11.45 -11.80
N LEU A 63 -6.33 -12.23 -10.74
CA LEU A 63 -5.30 -13.12 -10.21
C LEU A 63 -4.82 -14.11 -11.28
N ASN A 64 -5.76 -14.83 -11.90
CA ASN A 64 -5.44 -15.88 -12.88
C ASN A 64 -4.80 -15.36 -14.16
N ARG A 65 -5.04 -14.10 -14.51
CA ARG A 65 -4.33 -13.42 -15.60
C ARG A 65 -2.90 -13.06 -15.19
N CYS A 66 -2.74 -12.54 -13.96
CA CYS A 66 -1.47 -12.04 -13.48
C CYS A 66 -0.49 -13.14 -13.09
N PHE A 67 -0.98 -14.29 -12.62
CA PHE A 67 -0.16 -15.39 -12.11
C PHE A 67 -0.57 -16.73 -12.74
N LYS A 68 0.41 -17.64 -12.82
CA LYS A 68 0.24 -19.04 -13.29
C LYS A 68 0.28 -20.04 -12.14
N GLU A 69 0.84 -19.63 -11.02
CA GLU A 69 0.96 -20.43 -9.82
C GLU A 69 0.70 -19.56 -8.59
N GLY A 70 0.34 -20.17 -7.49
CA GLY A 70 0.19 -19.49 -6.21
C GLY A 70 -0.27 -20.41 -5.11
N LYS A 71 0.11 -20.06 -3.88
CA LYS A 71 -0.28 -20.77 -2.67
C LYS A 71 -0.58 -19.80 -1.54
N ALA A 72 -1.43 -20.23 -0.62
CA ALA A 72 -1.84 -19.43 0.53
C ALA A 72 -2.33 -18.04 0.11
N ILE A 73 -3.23 -17.95 -0.86
CA ILE A 73 -3.79 -16.72 -1.40
C ILE A 73 -4.96 -16.27 -0.53
N PHE A 74 -4.95 -15.02 -0.10
CA PHE A 74 -6.04 -14.37 0.62
C PHE A 74 -6.70 -13.30 -0.24
N PHE A 75 -7.98 -13.49 -0.56
CA PHE A 75 -8.72 -12.54 -1.42
C PHE A 75 -9.37 -11.37 -0.68
N GLY A 76 -9.41 -11.41 0.65
CA GLY A 76 -10.04 -10.37 1.46
C GLY A 76 -9.16 -9.14 1.70
N GLY A 77 -9.75 -8.13 2.33
CA GLY A 77 -9.07 -6.89 2.74
C GLY A 77 -8.32 -7.01 4.06
N MET A 78 -8.90 -7.67 5.04
CA MET A 78 -8.32 -7.92 6.37
C MET A 78 -8.96 -9.17 6.99
N TRP A 79 -8.24 -9.79 7.91
CA TRP A 79 -8.69 -10.96 8.66
C TRP A 79 -7.83 -11.15 9.91
N ASP A 80 -8.26 -12.05 10.81
CA ASP A 80 -7.42 -12.54 11.90
C ASP A 80 -6.17 -13.22 11.35
N HIS A 81 -4.99 -12.74 11.75
CA HIS A 81 -3.70 -13.22 11.25
C HIS A 81 -3.38 -14.67 11.59
N TRP A 82 -4.05 -15.25 12.61
CA TRP A 82 -3.84 -16.62 13.08
C TRP A 82 -4.81 -17.64 12.47
N ASN A 83 -5.82 -17.16 11.72
CA ASN A 83 -6.89 -17.98 11.16
C ASN A 83 -7.31 -17.51 9.77
N VAL A 84 -6.36 -17.14 8.92
CA VAL A 84 -6.65 -16.58 7.59
C VAL A 84 -7.26 -17.66 6.69
N PRO A 85 -8.41 -17.39 6.04
CA PRO A 85 -8.97 -18.27 5.02
C PRO A 85 -8.19 -18.17 3.73
N LEU A 86 -7.66 -19.28 3.25
CA LEU A 86 -6.69 -19.33 2.17
C LEU A 86 -7.19 -20.19 1.01
N TYR A 87 -6.64 -19.90 -0.17
CA TYR A 87 -6.76 -20.68 -1.38
C TYR A 87 -5.39 -20.98 -1.98
N ASP A 88 -5.28 -22.08 -2.68
CA ASP A 88 -4.22 -22.26 -3.67
C ASP A 88 -4.70 -21.76 -5.04
N TYR A 89 -3.81 -21.60 -6.00
CA TYR A 89 -4.13 -21.19 -7.35
C TYR A 89 -4.96 -22.25 -8.07
N HIS A 90 -6.07 -21.84 -8.68
CA HIS A 90 -6.95 -22.69 -9.48
C HIS A 90 -7.00 -22.20 -10.92
N ALA A 91 -6.47 -22.99 -11.86
CA ALA A 91 -6.49 -22.66 -13.29
C ALA A 91 -7.92 -22.56 -13.86
N ASP A 92 -8.87 -23.29 -13.28
CA ASP A 92 -10.31 -23.26 -13.60
C ASP A 92 -11.09 -22.16 -12.88
N MET A 93 -10.40 -21.31 -12.10
CA MET A 93 -10.98 -20.24 -11.29
C MET A 93 -12.01 -20.70 -10.27
N ASN A 94 -11.98 -21.95 -9.82
CA ASN A 94 -12.92 -22.49 -8.84
C ASN A 94 -12.56 -22.07 -7.39
N TYR A 95 -12.77 -20.81 -7.07
CA TYR A 95 -12.56 -20.24 -5.72
C TYR A 95 -13.84 -20.20 -4.88
N GLY A 96 -14.84 -21.00 -5.21
CA GLY A 96 -16.15 -21.02 -4.54
C GLY A 96 -16.22 -21.85 -3.25
N LYS A 97 -15.14 -22.51 -2.83
CA LYS A 97 -15.14 -23.34 -1.63
C LYS A 97 -15.39 -22.51 -0.37
N ARG A 98 -16.20 -23.07 0.53
CA ARG A 98 -16.59 -22.44 1.79
C ARG A 98 -16.34 -23.40 2.94
N ARG A 99 -15.91 -22.85 4.07
CA ARG A 99 -15.68 -23.55 5.33
C ARG A 99 -16.83 -23.27 6.31
N PRO A 100 -17.37 -24.29 6.99
CA PRO A 100 -18.25 -24.06 8.11
C PRO A 100 -17.48 -23.56 9.34
N VAL A 101 -17.99 -22.53 9.99
CA VAL A 101 -17.43 -21.94 11.24
C VAL A 101 -18.53 -21.60 12.21
N ILE A 102 -18.19 -21.61 13.50
CA ILE A 102 -19.03 -21.07 14.57
C ILE A 102 -18.25 -19.94 15.24
N HIS A 103 -18.63 -18.68 14.98
CA HIS A 103 -17.88 -17.50 15.43
C HIS A 103 -17.92 -17.26 16.93
N ASN A 104 -18.98 -17.66 17.60
CA ASN A 104 -19.11 -17.45 19.05
C ASN A 104 -19.66 -18.70 19.71
N GLN A 105 -18.79 -19.66 19.90
CA GLN A 105 -19.14 -20.98 20.45
C GLN A 105 -19.72 -20.92 21.86
N ALA A 106 -19.38 -19.90 22.66
CA ALA A 106 -19.94 -19.71 24.00
C ALA A 106 -21.38 -19.20 24.01
N LYS A 107 -21.88 -18.64 22.89
CA LYS A 107 -23.20 -18.00 22.80
C LYS A 107 -24.12 -18.58 21.71
N SER A 108 -23.57 -19.30 20.75
CA SER A 108 -24.32 -19.80 19.59
C SER A 108 -23.67 -21.05 19.01
N ASN A 109 -24.48 -21.98 18.54
CA ASN A 109 -24.07 -23.11 17.70
C ASN A 109 -24.47 -22.90 16.24
N LYS A 110 -24.79 -21.66 15.85
CA LYS A 110 -25.11 -21.30 14.46
C LYS A 110 -23.88 -21.49 13.59
N VAL A 111 -23.98 -22.36 12.59
CA VAL A 111 -22.95 -22.54 11.57
C VAL A 111 -23.09 -21.45 10.53
N GLU A 112 -21.99 -20.75 10.27
CA GLU A 112 -21.84 -19.80 9.18
C GLU A 112 -20.78 -20.35 8.21
N TYR A 113 -20.71 -19.79 7.00
CA TYR A 113 -19.78 -20.29 6.00
C TYR A 113 -18.84 -19.16 5.55
N GLU A 114 -17.55 -19.36 5.75
CA GLU A 114 -16.49 -18.47 5.28
C GLU A 114 -15.91 -18.93 3.97
N ILE A 115 -15.53 -17.96 3.11
CA ILE A 115 -14.87 -18.23 1.84
C ILE A 115 -13.42 -18.60 2.12
N GLY A 116 -13.01 -19.79 1.70
CA GLY A 116 -11.65 -20.31 1.87
C GLY A 116 -11.62 -21.84 1.74
N GLU A 117 -10.54 -22.39 1.18
CA GLU A 117 -10.36 -23.83 1.09
C GLU A 117 -9.83 -24.40 2.39
N TYR A 118 -8.86 -23.68 2.99
CA TYR A 118 -8.16 -24.12 4.20
C TYR A 118 -7.71 -22.93 5.04
N MET A 119 -7.23 -23.21 6.24
CA MET A 119 -6.47 -22.34 7.10
C MET A 119 -5.43 -23.13 7.87
N TYR A 120 -4.37 -22.46 8.27
CA TYR A 120 -3.41 -22.98 9.23
C TYR A 120 -3.68 -22.39 10.60
N SER A 121 -4.62 -22.99 11.35
CA SER A 121 -4.97 -22.51 12.68
C SER A 121 -3.76 -22.45 13.61
N GLY A 122 -3.55 -21.32 14.25
CA GLY A 122 -2.41 -21.08 15.14
C GLY A 122 -1.07 -20.80 14.45
N LYS A 123 -1.06 -20.68 13.10
CA LYS A 123 0.08 -20.14 12.35
C LYS A 123 -0.21 -18.72 11.89
N HIS A 124 0.73 -17.83 12.13
CA HIS A 124 0.56 -16.43 11.75
C HIS A 124 0.70 -16.22 10.23
N SER A 125 -0.12 -15.36 9.64
CA SER A 125 -0.15 -15.10 8.19
C SER A 125 1.21 -14.74 7.59
N VAL A 126 2.03 -13.97 8.32
CA VAL A 126 3.39 -13.60 7.89
C VAL A 126 4.28 -14.83 7.74
N ASP A 127 4.16 -15.80 8.65
CA ASP A 127 4.94 -17.05 8.59
C ASP A 127 4.47 -17.95 7.45
N ILE A 128 3.15 -18.02 7.23
CA ILE A 128 2.56 -18.82 6.15
C ILE A 128 3.04 -18.30 4.79
N PHE A 129 2.87 -17.00 4.52
CA PHE A 129 3.25 -16.42 3.23
C PHE A 129 4.76 -16.48 2.99
N THR A 130 5.57 -16.33 4.04
CA THR A 130 7.03 -16.48 3.95
C THR A 130 7.43 -17.92 3.64
N HIS A 131 6.77 -18.89 4.27
CA HIS A 131 7.02 -20.32 3.99
C HIS A 131 6.79 -20.65 2.52
N GLU A 132 5.65 -20.25 1.95
CA GLU A 132 5.33 -20.50 0.55
C GLU A 132 6.32 -19.80 -0.41
N ALA A 133 6.77 -18.59 -0.07
CA ALA A 133 7.78 -17.88 -0.83
C ALA A 133 9.14 -18.60 -0.80
N VAL A 134 9.57 -19.05 0.38
CA VAL A 134 10.83 -19.82 0.57
C VAL A 134 10.79 -21.12 -0.20
N GLU A 135 9.71 -21.91 -0.06
CA GLU A 135 9.53 -23.18 -0.82
C GLU A 135 9.56 -22.93 -2.32
N TYR A 136 8.90 -21.90 -2.81
CA TYR A 136 8.92 -21.55 -4.23
C TYR A 136 10.34 -21.20 -4.72
N ILE A 137 11.09 -20.37 -3.97
CA ILE A 137 12.47 -19.99 -4.33
C ILE A 137 13.38 -21.20 -4.40
N GLN A 138 13.30 -22.12 -3.42
CA GLN A 138 14.11 -23.35 -3.40
C GLN A 138 13.87 -24.21 -4.64
N GLN A 139 12.63 -24.24 -5.15
CA GLN A 139 12.28 -24.97 -6.37
C GLN A 139 12.81 -24.30 -7.66
N GLN A 140 13.27 -23.04 -7.60
CA GLN A 140 13.81 -22.33 -8.78
C GLN A 140 15.31 -22.54 -8.97
N LYS A 141 16.05 -23.10 -8.00
CA LYS A 141 17.52 -23.19 -7.97
C LYS A 141 18.12 -23.76 -9.27
N ASP A 142 17.53 -24.82 -9.78
CA ASP A 142 18.04 -25.55 -10.95
C ASP A 142 17.22 -25.30 -12.23
N LYS A 143 16.32 -24.30 -12.22
CA LYS A 143 15.51 -23.94 -13.37
C LYS A 143 16.18 -22.83 -14.19
N ASN A 144 16.22 -23.00 -15.50
CA ASN A 144 16.68 -21.95 -16.42
C ASN A 144 15.62 -20.88 -16.71
N GLN A 145 14.36 -21.13 -16.31
CA GLN A 145 13.27 -20.18 -16.53
C GLN A 145 13.29 -19.08 -15.49
N PRO A 146 13.24 -17.80 -15.88
CA PRO A 146 13.12 -16.70 -14.93
C PRO A 146 11.76 -16.73 -14.22
N PHE A 147 11.69 -16.14 -13.01
CA PHE A 147 10.47 -16.12 -12.22
C PHE A 147 10.10 -14.73 -11.75
N PHE A 148 8.81 -14.52 -11.51
CA PHE A 148 8.24 -13.40 -10.80
C PHE A 148 7.51 -13.92 -9.56
N LEU A 149 7.99 -13.56 -8.39
CA LEU A 149 7.39 -13.91 -7.10
C LEU A 149 6.78 -12.66 -6.46
N SER A 150 5.49 -12.70 -6.19
CA SER A 150 4.76 -11.68 -5.44
C SER A 150 4.43 -12.20 -4.04
N VAL A 151 4.98 -11.56 -3.01
CA VAL A 151 4.69 -11.85 -1.59
C VAL A 151 3.96 -10.66 -1.00
N ALA A 152 2.68 -10.83 -0.69
CA ALA A 152 1.83 -9.73 -0.28
C ALA A 152 1.34 -9.93 1.17
N TYR A 153 2.10 -9.39 2.12
CA TYR A 153 1.75 -9.47 3.53
C TYR A 153 0.48 -8.71 3.87
N MET A 154 -0.29 -9.23 4.84
CA MET A 154 -1.40 -8.51 5.47
C MET A 154 -0.89 -7.57 6.57
N SER A 155 0.12 -8.03 7.35
CA SER A 155 0.78 -7.20 8.37
C SER A 155 1.48 -5.99 7.75
N PRO A 156 1.47 -4.84 8.41
CA PRO A 156 1.01 -4.57 9.78
C PRO A 156 -0.45 -4.08 9.90
N HIS A 157 -1.38 -4.53 9.02
CA HIS A 157 -2.79 -4.23 9.13
C HIS A 157 -3.39 -4.82 10.41
N ASP A 158 -4.37 -4.14 11.01
CA ASP A 158 -5.13 -4.70 12.13
C ASP A 158 -5.92 -5.98 11.72
N PRO A 159 -6.32 -6.86 12.69
CA PRO A 159 -6.06 -6.76 14.13
C PRO A 159 -4.56 -6.89 14.46
N ARG A 160 -4.09 -6.06 15.39
CA ARG A 160 -2.67 -6.04 15.74
C ARG A 160 -2.34 -7.27 16.60
N SER A 161 -1.79 -8.27 15.94
CA SER A 161 -1.35 -9.52 16.55
C SER A 161 -0.04 -9.99 15.95
N MET A 162 0.79 -10.59 16.76
CA MET A 162 2.10 -11.10 16.40
C MET A 162 2.57 -12.13 17.44
N PRO A 163 3.58 -12.96 17.14
CA PRO A 163 4.22 -13.77 18.16
C PRO A 163 4.82 -12.91 19.30
N ASP A 164 4.72 -13.39 20.53
CA ASP A 164 5.12 -12.66 21.75
C ASP A 164 6.58 -12.18 21.73
N GLU A 165 7.46 -12.93 21.10
CA GLU A 165 8.87 -12.56 20.94
C GLU A 165 9.07 -11.17 20.31
N TYR A 166 8.21 -10.76 19.38
CA TYR A 166 8.30 -9.43 18.75
C TYR A 166 7.74 -8.33 19.65
N MET A 167 6.71 -8.62 20.45
CA MET A 167 6.22 -7.67 21.46
C MET A 167 7.26 -7.38 22.53
N GLN A 168 8.08 -8.37 22.90
CA GLN A 168 9.14 -8.23 23.91
C GLN A 168 10.30 -7.33 23.45
N LEU A 169 10.44 -7.07 22.13
CA LEU A 169 11.45 -6.15 21.61
C LEU A 169 11.21 -4.68 22.01
N TYR A 170 10.00 -4.34 22.42
CA TYR A 170 9.59 -2.96 22.65
C TYR A 170 9.03 -2.77 24.06
N ASP A 171 9.66 -1.90 24.85
CA ASP A 171 9.11 -1.42 26.11
C ASP A 171 8.16 -0.24 25.84
N GLN A 172 6.89 -0.39 26.23
CA GLN A 172 5.87 0.65 26.02
C GLN A 172 6.24 1.98 26.71
N SER A 173 6.98 1.95 27.81
CA SER A 173 7.41 3.16 28.52
C SER A 173 8.38 4.02 27.69
N GLN A 174 9.11 3.39 26.75
CA GLN A 174 10.07 4.05 25.86
C GLN A 174 9.45 4.52 24.55
N ILE A 175 8.21 4.11 24.25
CA ILE A 175 7.52 4.54 23.04
C ILE A 175 7.20 6.04 23.11
N GLN A 176 7.63 6.77 22.10
CA GLN A 176 7.33 8.18 21.95
C GLN A 176 6.05 8.37 21.13
N LEU A 177 5.24 9.34 21.51
CA LEU A 177 4.14 9.79 20.66
C LEU A 177 4.70 10.48 19.42
N PRO A 178 4.03 10.36 18.25
CA PRO A 178 4.47 11.09 17.06
C PRO A 178 4.40 12.61 17.30
N PRO A 179 5.31 13.39 16.69
CA PRO A 179 5.34 14.85 16.91
C PRO A 179 4.05 15.61 16.55
N ASN A 180 3.24 15.01 15.68
CA ASN A 180 1.91 15.51 15.26
C ASN A 180 0.76 14.75 15.95
N PHE A 181 1.01 14.15 17.12
CA PHE A 181 -0.05 13.57 17.92
C PHE A 181 -1.08 14.65 18.32
N MET A 182 -2.36 14.31 18.21
CA MET A 182 -3.49 15.11 18.68
C MET A 182 -4.50 14.19 19.38
N GLU A 183 -5.20 14.74 20.36
CA GLU A 183 -6.31 14.02 21.02
C GLU A 183 -7.53 13.89 20.11
N LYS A 184 -7.73 14.88 19.24
CA LYS A 184 -8.84 14.90 18.25
C LYS A 184 -8.37 15.56 16.96
N HIS A 185 -8.89 15.10 15.84
CA HIS A 185 -8.74 15.81 14.58
C HIS A 185 -9.48 17.16 14.64
N PRO A 186 -8.92 18.26 14.11
CA PRO A 186 -9.44 19.61 14.34
C PRO A 186 -10.74 19.94 13.59
N PHE A 187 -11.13 19.12 12.61
CA PHE A 187 -12.36 19.30 11.82
C PHE A 187 -12.85 17.94 11.28
N ASP A 188 -14.07 17.92 10.75
CA ASP A 188 -14.61 16.73 10.06
C ASP A 188 -13.92 16.57 8.69
N ASN A 189 -13.17 15.48 8.52
CA ASN A 189 -12.50 15.12 7.29
C ASN A 189 -13.32 14.14 6.41
N GLY A 190 -14.54 13.80 6.83
CA GLY A 190 -15.46 12.89 6.17
C GLY A 190 -15.38 11.44 6.66
N GLU A 191 -14.40 11.08 7.53
CA GLU A 191 -14.13 9.69 7.88
C GLU A 191 -13.82 9.47 9.38
N LEU A 192 -14.30 10.35 10.27
CA LEU A 192 -13.96 10.28 11.71
C LEU A 192 -14.68 9.15 12.48
N GLU A 193 -15.72 8.54 11.90
CA GLU A 193 -16.55 7.50 12.55
C GLU A 193 -16.40 6.12 11.92
N ILE A 194 -15.47 5.95 10.99
CA ILE A 194 -15.23 4.68 10.34
C ILE A 194 -14.55 3.67 11.26
N ARG A 195 -14.58 2.39 10.87
CA ARG A 195 -14.00 1.29 11.62
C ARG A 195 -12.55 1.56 12.07
N ASP A 196 -11.71 2.08 11.21
CA ASP A 196 -10.29 2.32 11.51
C ASP A 196 -10.12 3.37 12.61
N GLU A 197 -10.98 4.39 12.65
CA GLU A 197 -10.92 5.45 13.67
C GLU A 197 -11.42 4.99 15.05
N ILE A 198 -12.34 4.03 15.11
CA ILE A 198 -12.85 3.48 16.38
C ILE A 198 -11.97 2.39 17.00
N LEU A 199 -10.80 2.10 16.42
CA LEU A 199 -9.79 1.22 17.03
C LEU A 199 -9.21 1.76 18.34
N ALA A 200 -9.30 3.05 18.59
CA ALA A 200 -8.93 3.70 19.85
C ALA A 200 -9.98 4.73 20.24
N ALA A 201 -10.08 5.01 21.55
CA ALA A 201 -11.02 5.99 22.06
C ALA A 201 -10.80 7.41 21.49
N ILE A 202 -11.87 8.17 21.36
CA ILE A 202 -11.84 9.62 21.04
C ILE A 202 -12.41 10.38 22.26
N PRO A 203 -11.65 11.26 22.88
CA PRO A 203 -10.27 11.74 22.57
C PRO A 203 -9.22 10.64 22.68
N ARG A 204 -8.17 10.71 21.84
CA ARG A 204 -7.03 9.78 21.85
C ARG A 204 -6.27 9.93 23.16
N ARG A 205 -6.05 8.82 23.85
CA ARG A 205 -5.30 8.77 25.12
C ARG A 205 -3.85 8.41 24.83
N PRO A 206 -2.87 9.16 25.36
CA PRO A 206 -1.44 8.91 25.15
C PRO A 206 -1.02 7.46 25.38
N ASP A 207 -1.41 6.85 26.49
CA ASP A 207 -1.00 5.48 26.84
C ASP A 207 -1.60 4.42 25.90
N GLU A 208 -2.85 4.63 25.48
CA GLU A 208 -3.51 3.76 24.50
C GLU A 208 -2.82 3.86 23.13
N ILE A 209 -2.47 5.07 22.69
CA ILE A 209 -1.74 5.28 21.44
C ILE A 209 -0.33 4.67 21.51
N LYS A 210 0.40 4.82 22.62
CA LYS A 210 1.70 4.16 22.82
C LYS A 210 1.59 2.64 22.70
N LYS A 211 0.53 2.06 23.27
CA LYS A 211 0.26 0.61 23.13
C LYS A 211 0.09 0.25 21.64
N HIS A 212 -0.74 0.98 20.91
CA HIS A 212 -0.95 0.73 19.49
C HIS A 212 0.33 0.90 18.64
N ILE A 213 1.18 1.88 18.96
CA ILE A 213 2.49 2.06 18.29
C ILE A 213 3.41 0.87 18.59
N ARG A 214 3.46 0.44 19.84
CA ARG A 214 4.25 -0.73 20.25
C ARG A 214 3.85 -1.98 19.44
N GLU A 215 2.57 -2.27 19.38
CA GLU A 215 2.02 -3.40 18.62
C GLU A 215 2.34 -3.27 17.12
N TYR A 216 2.22 -2.09 16.57
CA TYR A 216 2.54 -1.81 15.17
C TYR A 216 4.03 -2.05 14.87
N TYR A 217 4.93 -1.59 15.74
CA TYR A 217 6.37 -1.83 15.60
C TYR A 217 6.71 -3.33 15.69
N ALA A 218 6.07 -4.04 16.62
CA ALA A 218 6.26 -5.47 16.77
C ALA A 218 5.83 -6.24 15.51
N MET A 219 4.70 -5.89 14.91
CA MET A 219 4.26 -6.47 13.63
C MET A 219 5.24 -6.18 12.49
N ILE A 220 5.78 -4.96 12.41
CA ILE A 220 6.78 -4.60 11.40
C ILE A 220 8.06 -5.41 11.61
N SER A 221 8.54 -5.60 12.85
CA SER A 221 9.71 -6.42 13.14
C SER A 221 9.52 -7.88 12.75
N HIS A 222 8.30 -8.41 12.90
CA HIS A 222 7.97 -9.75 12.43
C HIS A 222 8.08 -9.84 10.91
N VAL A 223 7.49 -8.89 10.17
CA VAL A 223 7.62 -8.84 8.70
C VAL A 223 9.08 -8.71 8.27
N ASP A 224 9.83 -7.80 8.88
CA ASP A 224 11.26 -7.55 8.57
C ASP A 224 12.09 -8.82 8.71
N LYS A 225 11.92 -9.54 9.82
CA LYS A 225 12.59 -10.82 10.04
C LYS A 225 12.27 -11.84 8.94
N ARG A 226 11.02 -11.90 8.49
CA ARG A 226 10.60 -12.87 7.45
C ARG A 226 11.02 -12.45 6.05
N VAL A 227 11.05 -11.16 5.74
CA VAL A 227 11.70 -10.64 4.53
C VAL A 227 13.19 -11.00 4.52
N GLY A 228 13.87 -10.89 5.66
CA GLY A 228 15.25 -11.37 5.82
C GLY A 228 15.43 -12.84 5.48
N ASN A 229 14.48 -13.72 5.85
CA ASN A 229 14.51 -15.14 5.50
C ASN A 229 14.38 -15.35 3.98
N ILE A 230 13.50 -14.64 3.31
CA ILE A 230 13.36 -14.69 1.83
C ILE A 230 14.67 -14.29 1.15
N ILE A 231 15.26 -13.17 1.58
CA ILE A 231 16.54 -12.68 1.03
C ILE A 231 17.65 -13.69 1.28
N GLN A 232 17.72 -14.28 2.47
CA GLN A 232 18.72 -15.31 2.79
C GLN A 232 18.52 -16.55 1.90
N THR A 233 17.28 -16.99 1.69
CA THR A 233 16.98 -18.11 0.80
C THR A 233 17.44 -17.85 -0.64
N LEU A 234 17.27 -16.64 -1.16
CA LEU A 234 17.80 -16.25 -2.48
C LEU A 234 19.32 -16.38 -2.52
N LYS A 235 20.03 -15.94 -1.45
CA LYS A 235 21.49 -16.04 -1.34
C LYS A 235 21.96 -17.51 -1.29
N ASP A 236 21.34 -18.30 -0.44
CA ASP A 236 21.69 -19.72 -0.23
C ASP A 236 21.49 -20.56 -1.50
N ASN A 237 20.59 -20.14 -2.38
CA ASN A 237 20.34 -20.81 -3.67
C ASN A 237 21.07 -20.15 -4.86
N GLY A 238 21.94 -19.14 -4.62
CA GLY A 238 22.71 -18.48 -5.67
C GLY A 238 21.87 -17.60 -6.62
N LEU A 239 20.65 -17.22 -6.20
CA LEU A 239 19.71 -16.44 -7.03
C LEU A 239 19.75 -14.94 -6.74
N TYR A 240 20.32 -14.53 -5.60
CA TYR A 240 20.24 -13.16 -5.10
C TYR A 240 20.80 -12.11 -6.07
N GLU A 241 21.98 -12.36 -6.64
CA GLU A 241 22.64 -11.38 -7.50
C GLU A 241 21.86 -11.09 -8.78
N ASN A 242 21.21 -12.11 -9.33
CA ASN A 242 20.42 -12.03 -10.56
C ASN A 242 18.91 -11.79 -10.29
N THR A 243 18.54 -11.37 -9.09
CA THR A 243 17.14 -11.07 -8.74
C THR A 243 16.96 -9.58 -8.49
N ILE A 244 16.01 -8.97 -9.17
CA ILE A 244 15.48 -7.65 -8.83
C ILE A 244 14.54 -7.84 -7.64
N ILE A 245 14.78 -7.09 -6.54
CA ILE A 245 13.92 -7.12 -5.35
C ILE A 245 13.28 -5.76 -5.18
N ILE A 246 11.95 -5.73 -5.14
CA ILE A 246 11.17 -4.51 -4.90
C ILE A 246 10.42 -4.68 -3.59
N PHE A 247 10.66 -3.78 -2.64
CA PHE A 247 9.92 -3.69 -1.39
C PHE A 247 9.12 -2.39 -1.37
N ALA A 248 7.81 -2.50 -1.16
CA ALA A 248 6.92 -1.34 -1.11
C ALA A 248 5.79 -1.54 -0.09
N GLY A 249 5.30 -0.45 0.50
CA GLY A 249 4.02 -0.41 1.21
C GLY A 249 2.90 -0.03 0.26
N ASP A 250 1.70 -0.60 0.44
CA ASP A 250 0.52 -0.23 -0.38
C ASP A 250 -0.11 1.10 0.11
N ASN A 251 -0.09 1.35 1.40
CA ASN A 251 -0.43 2.61 2.06
C ASN A 251 0.18 2.63 3.47
N GLY A 252 0.30 3.80 4.07
CA GLY A 252 0.57 3.96 5.48
C GLY A 252 -0.73 4.03 6.30
N LEU A 253 -0.63 4.46 7.55
CA LEU A 253 -1.78 4.76 8.41
C LEU A 253 -1.38 5.68 9.56
N ALA A 254 -2.34 6.35 10.15
CA ALA A 254 -2.16 7.05 11.41
C ALA A 254 -2.14 6.06 12.59
N VAL A 255 -1.34 6.38 13.61
CA VAL A 255 -1.43 5.79 14.95
C VAL A 255 -1.29 6.93 15.95
N GLY A 256 -2.34 7.78 16.02
CA GLY A 256 -2.37 8.99 16.82
C GLY A 256 -1.97 10.29 16.10
N GLN A 257 -1.37 10.19 14.90
CA GLN A 257 -1.05 11.37 14.10
C GLN A 257 -2.33 12.13 13.73
N HIS A 258 -2.31 13.46 13.90
CA HIS A 258 -3.45 14.33 13.63
C HIS A 258 -4.76 13.94 14.34
N GLY A 259 -4.69 13.18 15.44
CA GLY A 259 -5.87 12.64 16.13
C GLY A 259 -6.55 11.48 15.42
N LEU A 260 -5.88 10.88 14.42
CA LEU A 260 -6.40 9.81 13.58
C LEU A 260 -5.78 8.44 13.93
N MET A 261 -6.45 7.36 13.52
CA MET A 261 -5.98 5.97 13.63
C MET A 261 -5.96 5.24 12.29
N GLY A 262 -6.63 5.79 11.30
CA GLY A 262 -6.82 5.20 9.97
C GLY A 262 -5.91 5.76 8.89
N LYS A 263 -6.14 5.27 7.70
CA LYS A 263 -5.42 5.62 6.46
C LYS A 263 -6.25 6.48 5.51
N GLN A 264 -7.51 6.71 5.84
CA GLN A 264 -8.51 7.39 4.99
C GLN A 264 -8.30 8.90 4.98
N ASN A 265 -7.09 9.30 4.64
CA ASN A 265 -6.67 10.69 4.55
C ASN A 265 -5.46 10.81 3.61
N VAL A 266 -5.08 12.04 3.25
CA VAL A 266 -3.98 12.32 2.33
C VAL A 266 -2.75 12.96 3.01
N TYR A 267 -2.63 12.85 4.33
CA TYR A 267 -1.40 13.19 5.05
C TYR A 267 -0.26 12.24 4.73
N GLU A 268 1.00 12.69 4.95
CA GLU A 268 2.19 11.88 4.65
C GLU A 268 2.21 10.52 5.33
N HIS A 269 1.65 10.38 6.54
CA HIS A 269 1.59 9.08 7.22
C HIS A 269 0.70 8.05 6.50
N SER A 270 -0.19 8.48 5.61
CA SER A 270 -1.06 7.59 4.83
C SER A 270 -0.59 7.40 3.39
N VAL A 271 -0.16 8.48 2.72
CA VAL A 271 0.21 8.41 1.30
C VAL A 271 1.71 8.22 1.06
N GLY A 272 2.58 8.58 2.02
CA GLY A 272 4.02 8.38 1.94
C GLY A 272 4.40 6.95 2.35
N VAL A 273 4.80 6.11 1.40
CA VAL A 273 5.13 4.70 1.64
C VAL A 273 6.60 4.42 1.36
N PRO A 274 7.21 3.40 2.02
CA PRO A 274 8.53 2.95 1.63
C PRO A 274 8.51 2.38 0.21
N LEU A 275 9.57 2.69 -0.55
CA LEU A 275 9.88 2.05 -1.83
C LEU A 275 11.38 1.82 -1.90
N MET A 276 11.79 0.58 -2.03
CA MET A 276 13.18 0.16 -2.19
C MET A 276 13.29 -0.78 -3.37
N ILE A 277 14.31 -0.58 -4.20
CA ILE A 277 14.59 -1.42 -5.37
C ILE A 277 16.04 -1.87 -5.31
N LYS A 278 16.27 -3.18 -5.20
CA LYS A 278 17.57 -3.82 -5.45
C LYS A 278 17.58 -4.28 -6.90
N ALA A 279 18.44 -3.69 -7.69
CA ALA A 279 18.71 -4.12 -9.06
C ALA A 279 20.14 -4.69 -9.14
N ALA A 280 20.62 -5.01 -10.34
CA ALA A 280 22.03 -5.36 -10.56
C ALA A 280 22.95 -4.19 -10.17
N ALA A 281 24.21 -4.47 -9.91
CA ALA A 281 25.23 -3.69 -9.17
C ALA A 281 25.34 -2.16 -9.39
N GLN A 282 24.67 -1.59 -10.39
CA GLN A 282 24.88 -0.19 -10.79
C GLN A 282 24.22 0.86 -9.88
N HIS A 283 23.24 0.48 -9.04
CA HIS A 283 22.39 1.42 -8.28
C HIS A 283 22.40 1.18 -6.76
N THR A 284 23.38 0.46 -6.23
CA THR A 284 23.44 0.10 -4.81
C THR A 284 23.65 1.30 -3.89
N GLY A 285 22.84 1.41 -2.83
CA GLY A 285 23.02 2.38 -1.74
C GLY A 285 22.60 3.81 -2.06
N LYS A 286 22.03 4.09 -3.23
CA LYS A 286 21.53 5.42 -3.59
C LYS A 286 20.21 5.72 -2.90
N LYS A 287 20.03 6.97 -2.50
CA LYS A 287 18.73 7.53 -2.07
C LYS A 287 18.41 8.71 -2.97
N THR A 288 17.16 8.78 -3.42
CA THR A 288 16.64 9.96 -4.12
C THR A 288 15.47 10.56 -3.33
N ALA A 289 15.32 11.87 -3.40
CA ALA A 289 14.16 12.61 -2.89
C ALA A 289 13.12 12.88 -3.97
N ASP A 290 13.33 12.38 -5.18
CA ASP A 290 12.44 12.60 -6.30
C ASP A 290 11.04 12.04 -6.06
N LEU A 291 10.06 12.75 -6.58
CA LEU A 291 8.67 12.39 -6.42
C LEU A 291 8.32 11.20 -7.33
N CYS A 292 7.71 10.17 -6.75
CA CYS A 292 7.27 9.00 -7.51
C CYS A 292 5.98 8.40 -6.93
N TYR A 293 5.27 7.67 -7.76
CA TYR A 293 4.12 6.85 -7.36
C TYR A 293 4.46 5.35 -7.41
N LEU A 294 3.67 4.53 -6.74
CA LEU A 294 3.76 3.07 -6.89
C LEU A 294 3.47 2.60 -8.32
N ILE A 295 2.68 3.32 -9.10
CA ILE A 295 2.42 2.99 -10.52
C ILE A 295 3.68 3.05 -11.37
N ASP A 296 4.71 3.77 -10.93
CA ASP A 296 5.98 3.92 -11.63
C ASP A 296 6.85 2.65 -11.53
N VAL A 297 6.54 1.74 -10.61
CA VAL A 297 7.23 0.45 -10.44
C VAL A 297 7.12 -0.41 -11.69
N PHE A 298 5.94 -0.49 -12.30
CA PHE A 298 5.72 -1.33 -13.47
C PHE A 298 6.58 -0.91 -14.67
N PRO A 299 6.54 0.34 -15.16
CA PRO A 299 7.40 0.76 -16.27
C PRO A 299 8.89 0.73 -15.90
N THR A 300 9.26 0.98 -14.64
CA THR A 300 10.63 0.83 -14.17
C THR A 300 11.12 -0.60 -14.30
N LEU A 301 10.30 -1.58 -13.90
CA LEU A 301 10.62 -2.98 -14.06
C LEU A 301 10.76 -3.38 -15.54
N CYS A 302 9.87 -2.89 -16.41
CA CYS A 302 9.96 -3.12 -17.85
C CYS A 302 11.31 -2.61 -18.40
N ASP A 303 11.69 -1.38 -18.06
CA ASP A 303 12.97 -0.81 -18.53
C ASP A 303 14.18 -1.58 -17.98
N MET A 304 14.18 -1.98 -16.70
CA MET A 304 15.26 -2.80 -16.12
C MET A 304 15.43 -4.14 -16.84
N LEU A 305 14.35 -4.70 -17.33
CA LEU A 305 14.32 -5.98 -18.04
C LEU A 305 14.37 -5.83 -19.57
N GLN A 306 14.47 -4.60 -20.09
CA GLN A 306 14.44 -4.30 -21.51
C GLN A 306 13.18 -4.83 -22.23
N LEU A 307 12.06 -4.77 -21.53
CA LEU A 307 10.74 -5.16 -22.03
C LEU A 307 9.94 -3.92 -22.45
N PRO A 308 9.09 -4.02 -23.48
CA PRO A 308 8.21 -2.92 -23.86
C PRO A 308 7.19 -2.62 -22.74
N VAL A 309 7.04 -1.34 -22.42
CA VAL A 309 5.99 -0.89 -21.50
C VAL A 309 4.64 -0.97 -22.21
N PRO A 310 3.63 -1.66 -21.65
CA PRO A 310 2.30 -1.73 -22.26
C PRO A 310 1.65 -0.36 -22.41
N GLN A 311 0.93 -0.15 -23.50
CA GLN A 311 0.25 1.13 -23.79
C GLN A 311 -0.78 1.53 -22.71
N SER A 312 -1.30 0.55 -21.95
CA SER A 312 -2.26 0.79 -20.86
C SER A 312 -1.64 1.38 -19.60
N VAL A 313 -0.30 1.45 -19.48
CA VAL A 313 0.40 1.94 -18.30
C VAL A 313 0.48 3.47 -18.32
N ASP A 314 0.07 4.11 -17.23
CA ASP A 314 0.14 5.55 -17.01
C ASP A 314 1.40 5.98 -16.24
N GLY A 315 2.08 5.04 -15.58
CA GLY A 315 3.30 5.27 -14.81
C GLY A 315 4.49 5.67 -15.68
N ILE A 316 5.53 6.20 -15.04
CA ILE A 316 6.77 6.65 -15.68
C ILE A 316 7.93 5.88 -15.05
N SER A 317 8.87 5.40 -15.87
CA SER A 317 10.06 4.69 -15.37
C SER A 317 10.93 5.59 -14.48
N LEU A 318 11.36 5.04 -13.35
CA LEU A 318 12.22 5.72 -12.37
C LEU A 318 13.72 5.63 -12.72
N LEU A 319 14.12 4.99 -13.82
CA LEU A 319 15.54 4.80 -14.15
C LEU A 319 16.28 6.13 -14.30
N SER A 320 15.68 7.16 -14.89
CA SER A 320 16.29 8.50 -14.99
C SER A 320 16.63 9.06 -13.62
N SER A 321 15.70 8.99 -12.68
CA SER A 321 15.86 9.42 -11.29
C SER A 321 16.90 8.58 -10.54
N LEU A 322 16.87 7.26 -10.70
CA LEU A 322 17.84 6.35 -10.08
C LEU A 322 19.25 6.55 -10.62
N ASP A 323 19.40 6.96 -11.86
CA ASP A 323 20.70 7.34 -12.49
C ASP A 323 21.18 8.73 -12.05
N GLY A 324 20.37 9.49 -11.29
CA GLY A 324 20.71 10.85 -10.85
C GLY A 324 20.65 11.87 -11.97
N LYS A 325 19.84 11.60 -12.99
CA LYS A 325 19.51 12.52 -14.08
C LYS A 325 18.32 13.41 -13.69
N GLU A 326 17.33 13.56 -14.56
CA GLU A 326 16.17 14.39 -14.30
C GLU A 326 15.13 13.68 -13.43
N PRO A 327 14.48 14.38 -12.48
CA PRO A 327 13.33 13.85 -11.76
C PRO A 327 12.19 13.54 -12.73
N VAL A 328 11.43 12.48 -12.45
CA VAL A 328 10.37 12.02 -13.35
C VAL A 328 9.05 12.76 -13.14
N ARG A 329 8.90 13.49 -12.02
CA ARG A 329 7.70 14.23 -11.65
C ARG A 329 8.02 15.49 -10.87
N ASP A 330 7.26 16.56 -11.15
CA ASP A 330 7.31 17.81 -10.41
C ASP A 330 6.25 17.86 -9.30
N TYR A 331 5.16 17.10 -9.45
CA TYR A 331 4.03 17.08 -8.53
C TYR A 331 3.51 15.67 -8.29
N LEU A 332 2.98 15.47 -7.07
CA LEU A 332 2.15 14.32 -6.71
C LEU A 332 0.73 14.78 -6.38
N TYR A 333 -0.25 14.17 -7.01
CA TYR A 333 -1.68 14.38 -6.78
C TYR A 333 -2.25 13.22 -5.98
N TYR A 334 -3.02 13.52 -4.95
CA TYR A 334 -3.62 12.56 -4.04
C TYR A 334 -5.12 12.74 -3.99
N SER A 335 -5.83 11.66 -3.75
CA SER A 335 -7.27 11.69 -3.59
C SER A 335 -7.75 10.63 -2.61
N TYR A 336 -8.81 10.95 -1.91
CA TYR A 336 -9.58 10.00 -1.13
C TYR A 336 -11.07 10.27 -1.32
N MET A 337 -11.79 9.27 -1.88
CA MET A 337 -13.22 9.36 -2.19
C MET A 337 -13.59 10.69 -2.85
N ASP A 338 -14.76 11.24 -2.51
CA ASP A 338 -15.20 12.57 -2.94
C ASP A 338 -14.94 13.65 -1.88
N ASN A 339 -14.16 13.34 -0.84
CA ASN A 339 -13.99 14.19 0.34
C ASN A 339 -12.66 14.94 0.36
N GLN A 340 -11.60 14.39 -0.22
CA GLN A 340 -10.24 14.92 -0.04
C GLN A 340 -9.43 14.91 -1.33
N ARG A 341 -8.72 16.01 -1.59
CA ARG A 341 -7.72 16.13 -2.66
C ARG A 341 -6.46 16.77 -2.12
N GLY A 342 -5.32 16.28 -2.54
CA GLY A 342 -4.03 16.82 -2.16
C GLY A 342 -3.10 16.98 -3.36
N ILE A 343 -2.19 17.95 -3.29
CA ILE A 343 -1.10 18.11 -4.23
C ILE A 343 0.18 18.49 -3.49
N SER A 344 1.30 17.92 -3.92
CA SER A 344 2.61 18.24 -3.36
C SER A 344 3.65 18.43 -4.47
N ASP A 345 4.53 19.43 -4.30
CA ASP A 345 5.73 19.63 -5.11
C ASP A 345 7.01 19.19 -4.36
N GLY A 346 6.86 18.38 -3.30
CA GLY A 346 7.96 17.93 -2.44
C GLY A 346 8.40 18.94 -1.39
N THR A 347 8.08 20.22 -1.56
CA THR A 347 8.32 21.28 -0.56
C THR A 347 7.03 21.73 0.09
N TRP A 348 6.01 21.95 -0.71
CA TRP A 348 4.68 22.39 -0.27
C TRP A 348 3.67 21.27 -0.51
N LYS A 349 2.73 21.14 0.41
CA LYS A 349 1.55 20.28 0.25
C LYS A 349 0.29 21.03 0.58
N LEU A 350 -0.62 21.07 -0.38
CA LEU A 350 -1.96 21.61 -0.22
C LEU A 350 -2.95 20.47 -0.11
N ILE A 351 -3.85 20.53 0.85
CA ILE A 351 -4.97 19.59 0.99
C ILE A 351 -6.26 20.38 1.00
N GLU A 352 -7.19 19.95 0.16
CA GLU A 352 -8.54 20.50 0.09
C GLU A 352 -9.55 19.42 0.49
N TYR A 353 -10.46 19.81 1.37
CA TYR A 353 -11.56 18.96 1.84
C TYR A 353 -12.90 19.53 1.39
N HIS A 354 -13.81 18.66 1.03
CA HIS A 354 -15.21 18.99 0.79
C HIS A 354 -16.09 17.97 1.50
N VAL A 355 -16.56 18.33 2.69
CA VAL A 355 -17.30 17.43 3.57
C VAL A 355 -18.58 18.14 4.03
N ASN A 356 -19.74 17.51 3.79
CA ASN A 356 -21.05 18.03 4.19
C ASN A 356 -21.30 19.48 3.76
N GLY A 357 -20.89 19.82 2.51
CA GLY A 357 -21.04 21.18 1.97
C GLY A 357 -20.04 22.21 2.51
N LYS A 358 -19.12 21.81 3.39
CA LYS A 358 -18.08 22.67 3.95
C LYS A 358 -16.75 22.38 3.25
N ARG A 359 -16.09 23.45 2.80
CA ARG A 359 -14.71 23.41 2.31
C ARG A 359 -13.74 23.72 3.45
N THR A 360 -12.68 22.95 3.55
CA THR A 360 -11.55 23.21 4.46
C THR A 360 -10.25 23.07 3.65
N THR A 361 -9.33 23.99 3.87
CA THR A 361 -8.02 24.04 3.20
C THR A 361 -6.93 23.90 4.24
N GLN A 362 -5.90 23.10 3.96
CA GLN A 362 -4.65 23.05 4.73
C GLN A 362 -3.45 23.23 3.81
N LEU A 363 -2.43 23.93 4.27
CA LEU A 363 -1.16 24.10 3.58
C LEU A 363 0.00 23.78 4.52
N PHE A 364 0.89 22.90 4.09
CA PHE A 364 2.08 22.52 4.85
C PHE A 364 3.36 22.76 4.06
N ASN A 365 4.43 23.11 4.78
CA ASN A 365 5.79 23.14 4.23
C ASN A 365 6.54 21.87 4.63
N LEU A 366 6.52 20.84 3.82
CA LEU A 366 7.08 19.51 4.14
C LEU A 366 8.59 19.54 4.40
N LYS A 367 9.32 20.50 3.81
CA LYS A 367 10.76 20.64 4.01
C LYS A 367 11.10 21.06 5.44
N ASN A 368 10.31 21.95 6.01
CA ASN A 368 10.52 22.52 7.36
C ASN A 368 9.64 21.84 8.42
N ASP A 369 8.54 21.23 8.00
CA ASP A 369 7.54 20.57 8.84
C ASP A 369 7.10 19.24 8.19
N PRO A 370 7.97 18.21 8.17
CA PRO A 370 7.66 16.92 7.56
C PRO A 370 6.55 16.14 8.28
N TRP A 371 6.14 16.61 9.46
CA TRP A 371 5.05 16.03 10.24
C TRP A 371 3.71 16.74 10.03
N GLU A 372 3.64 17.74 9.13
CA GLU A 372 2.41 18.47 8.80
C GLU A 372 1.69 19.04 10.05
N ARG A 373 2.46 19.62 10.99
CA ARG A 373 1.97 20.10 12.27
C ARG A 373 1.33 21.49 12.20
N ASN A 374 1.86 22.32 11.30
CA ASN A 374 1.56 23.75 11.23
C ASN A 374 0.81 24.05 9.94
N ASP A 375 -0.52 24.17 10.05
CA ASP A 375 -1.33 24.61 8.92
C ASP A 375 -1.09 26.11 8.66
N LEU A 376 -0.58 26.39 7.47
CA LEU A 376 -0.21 27.74 7.01
C LEU A 376 -1.30 28.38 6.14
N SER A 377 -2.42 27.70 5.89
CA SER A 377 -3.45 28.12 4.94
C SER A 377 -4.13 29.44 5.32
N GLY A 378 -4.22 29.76 6.61
CA GLY A 378 -4.80 31.02 7.10
C GLY A 378 -3.88 32.25 7.04
N GLN A 379 -2.62 32.09 6.58
CA GLN A 379 -1.66 33.19 6.57
C GLN A 379 -1.59 33.85 5.19
N LYS A 380 -1.96 35.14 5.13
CA LYS A 380 -2.03 35.96 3.90
C LYS A 380 -0.77 35.87 3.01
N LYS A 381 0.42 35.76 3.62
CA LYS A 381 1.69 35.67 2.87
C LYS A 381 1.80 34.44 1.97
N TYR A 382 0.98 33.40 2.20
CA TYR A 382 0.98 32.15 1.42
C TYR A 382 -0.15 32.06 0.39
N GLU A 383 -1.00 33.08 0.23
CA GLU A 383 -2.10 33.08 -0.75
C GLU A 383 -1.63 32.76 -2.17
N LYS A 384 -0.48 33.30 -2.60
CA LYS A 384 0.11 32.98 -3.92
C LYS A 384 0.55 31.52 -4.04
N THR A 385 1.08 30.95 -2.96
CA THR A 385 1.46 29.53 -2.94
C THR A 385 0.23 28.63 -3.03
N ILE A 386 -0.83 28.94 -2.28
CA ILE A 386 -2.10 28.22 -2.35
C ILE A 386 -2.68 28.29 -3.76
N GLN A 387 -2.74 29.49 -4.36
CA GLN A 387 -3.27 29.68 -5.71
C GLN A 387 -2.49 28.85 -6.75
N ARG A 388 -1.15 28.94 -6.72
CA ARG A 388 -0.30 28.12 -7.63
C ARG A 388 -0.56 26.63 -7.48
N LEU A 389 -0.66 26.13 -6.24
CA LEU A 389 -0.92 24.70 -5.99
C LEU A 389 -2.32 24.27 -6.42
N ARG A 390 -3.33 25.14 -6.27
CA ARG A 390 -4.69 24.90 -6.78
C ARG A 390 -4.71 24.79 -8.29
N GLU A 391 -4.00 25.67 -8.98
CA GLU A 391 -3.86 25.62 -10.45
C GLU A 391 -3.24 24.28 -10.89
N LYS A 392 -2.15 23.84 -10.22
CA LYS A 392 -1.52 22.56 -10.48
C LYS A 392 -2.42 21.37 -10.12
N MET A 393 -3.20 21.48 -9.04
CA MET A 393 -4.20 20.46 -8.69
C MET A 393 -5.26 20.29 -9.79
N ALA A 394 -5.70 21.40 -10.42
CA ALA A 394 -6.64 21.36 -11.54
C ALA A 394 -6.02 20.76 -12.83
N GLU A 395 -4.74 21.01 -13.08
CA GLU A 395 -4.01 20.36 -14.17
C GLU A 395 -3.91 18.85 -13.95
N GLU A 396 -3.51 18.42 -12.75
CA GLU A 396 -3.38 17.01 -12.38
C GLU A 396 -4.74 16.28 -12.36
N GLN A 397 -5.80 16.93 -11.93
CA GLN A 397 -7.17 16.43 -12.03
C GLN A 397 -7.49 15.99 -13.46
N LYS A 398 -7.23 16.86 -14.41
CA LYS A 398 -7.48 16.56 -15.84
C LYS A 398 -6.57 15.44 -16.34
N ARG A 399 -5.28 15.50 -16.00
CA ARG A 399 -4.28 14.52 -16.41
C ARG A 399 -4.58 13.11 -15.91
N THR A 400 -5.13 13.00 -14.69
CA THR A 400 -5.47 11.71 -14.05
C THR A 400 -6.90 11.25 -14.29
N ASN A 401 -7.69 12.00 -15.09
CA ASN A 401 -9.12 11.73 -15.36
C ASN A 401 -10.01 11.73 -14.10
N ASP A 402 -9.69 12.54 -13.10
CA ASP A 402 -10.53 12.68 -11.90
C ASP A 402 -11.80 13.48 -12.23
N THR A 403 -12.88 12.77 -12.52
CA THR A 403 -14.21 13.31 -12.82
C THR A 403 -15.16 13.22 -11.63
N SER A 404 -14.63 13.07 -10.43
CA SER A 404 -15.44 12.92 -9.21
C SER A 404 -16.26 14.16 -8.89
N VAL A 405 -17.34 13.95 -8.12
CA VAL A 405 -18.24 15.04 -7.69
C VAL A 405 -17.56 16.06 -6.74
N PHE A 406 -16.40 15.71 -6.19
CA PHE A 406 -15.58 16.64 -5.41
C PHE A 406 -15.40 17.98 -6.15
N TRP A 407 -15.17 17.95 -7.45
CA TRP A 407 -14.87 19.12 -8.26
C TRP A 407 -16.08 19.97 -8.62
N ASN A 408 -17.32 19.45 -8.47
CA ASN A 408 -18.54 20.18 -8.82
C ASN A 408 -18.74 21.47 -8.02
N ASN A 409 -18.16 21.53 -6.83
CA ASN A 409 -18.30 22.66 -5.89
C ASN A 409 -16.98 23.44 -5.70
N PHE A 410 -16.00 23.20 -6.58
CA PHE A 410 -14.71 23.87 -6.55
C PHE A 410 -14.69 25.02 -7.56
N SER A 411 -14.80 26.25 -7.08
CA SER A 411 -14.41 27.45 -7.83
C SER A 411 -12.99 27.84 -7.44
N TYR A 412 -12.12 27.97 -8.43
CA TYR A 412 -10.73 28.41 -8.26
C TYR A 412 -10.66 29.94 -8.13
#